data_4300ddbd8f2a917a6f6481b6efcc3b20
#
_entry.id   4300ddbd8f2a917a6f6481b6efcc3b20
#
_cell.length_a   1.000
_cell.length_b   1.000
_cell.length_c   1.000
_cell.angle_alpha   90.00
_cell.angle_beta   90.00
_cell.angle_gamma   90.00
#
_symmetry.space_group_name_H-M   'P 1'
#
loop_
_entity.id
_entity.type
_entity.pdbx_description
1 polymer ?
#
loop_
_entity_poly.entity_id
_entity_poly.type
_entity_poly.pdbx_seq_one_letter_code
_entity_poly.pdbx_strand_id
1 'polypeptide(L)'
;IRLASQIGSGLTGVLYVLDEPSIGLHQKDNIKLINALKRLRDLGNTVIVVEHDTETMENADHIIDLGPEAGNNGGEIVVEGTYDDIRKSEKSITGKYLSHKYFIAIPKNRRLARNGRFLE
;
A
#
# COMPACT_ATOMS: atom_id res chain seq x y z
N ILE A 1 12.50 12.33 0.07
CA ILE A 1 13.89 12.37 0.46
C ILE A 1 14.14 13.28 1.67
N ARG A 2 13.13 13.96 2.19
CA ARG A 2 13.19 14.66 3.48
C ARG A 2 12.97 13.75 4.70
N LEU A 3 12.48 12.52 4.52
CA LEU A 3 12.24 11.54 5.59
C LEU A 3 13.55 11.19 6.34
N ALA A 4 14.66 11.01 5.63
CA ALA A 4 15.94 10.67 6.23
C ALA A 4 16.48 11.76 7.18
N SER A 5 16.21 13.05 6.89
CA SER A 5 16.61 14.15 7.76
C SER A 5 15.72 14.26 9.01
N GLN A 6 14.46 13.85 8.92
CA GLN A 6 13.54 13.84 10.07
C GLN A 6 13.81 12.68 11.03
N ILE A 7 14.23 11.51 10.53
CA ILE A 7 14.68 10.40 11.37
C ILE A 7 15.89 10.82 12.23
N GLY A 8 16.74 11.72 11.73
CA GLY A 8 17.89 12.26 12.48
C GLY A 8 17.55 13.38 13.48
N SER A 9 16.35 13.95 13.45
CA SER A 9 15.99 15.08 14.30
C SER A 9 15.57 14.71 15.73
N GLY A 10 15.36 13.41 16.03
CA GLY A 10 14.96 12.95 17.35
C GLY A 10 13.58 13.44 17.81
N LEU A 11 12.75 13.98 16.91
CA LEU A 11 11.40 14.43 17.21
C LEU A 11 10.52 13.22 17.59
N THR A 12 9.80 13.36 18.71
CA THR A 12 8.85 12.38 19.22
C THR A 12 7.46 12.99 19.36
N GLY A 13 6.40 12.15 19.31
CA GLY A 13 5.02 12.61 19.43
C GLY A 13 4.49 13.36 18.21
N VAL A 14 5.12 13.20 17.06
CA VAL A 14 4.70 13.83 15.80
C VAL A 14 3.77 12.90 15.02
N LEU A 15 2.77 13.48 14.38
CA LEU A 15 1.93 12.80 13.39
C LEU A 15 2.50 13.06 11.99
N TYR A 16 2.91 11.97 11.34
CA TYR A 16 3.29 11.98 9.92
C TYR A 16 2.15 11.43 9.08
N VAL A 17 1.78 12.16 8.03
CA VAL A 17 0.79 11.72 7.04
C VAL A 17 1.48 11.73 5.68
N LEU A 18 1.50 10.58 5.03
CA LEU A 18 2.14 10.38 3.72
C LEU A 18 1.12 9.81 2.73
N ASP A 19 1.07 10.41 1.56
CA ASP A 19 0.19 10.01 0.47
C ASP A 19 1.03 9.38 -0.64
N GLU A 20 0.78 8.10 -0.92
CA GLU A 20 1.46 7.27 -1.93
C GLU A 20 3.01 7.44 -1.94
N PRO A 21 3.71 7.31 -0.79
CA PRO A 21 5.14 7.56 -0.74
C PRO A 21 5.98 6.53 -1.50
N SER A 22 5.42 5.37 -1.87
CA SER A 22 6.08 4.32 -2.65
C SER A 22 6.03 4.57 -4.16
N ILE A 23 5.24 5.55 -4.63
CA ILE A 23 5.02 5.77 -6.06
C ILE A 23 6.34 5.96 -6.84
N GLY A 24 6.52 5.15 -7.88
CA GLY A 24 7.71 5.20 -8.74
C GLY A 24 8.98 4.63 -8.11
N LEU A 25 8.92 4.03 -6.91
CA LEU A 25 10.06 3.37 -6.30
C LEU A 25 10.27 1.97 -6.88
N HIS A 26 11.53 1.59 -7.00
CA HIS A 26 11.89 0.19 -7.22
C HIS A 26 11.69 -0.61 -5.93
N GLN A 27 11.38 -1.91 -6.04
CA GLN A 27 11.10 -2.80 -4.89
C GLN A 27 12.15 -2.69 -3.75
N LYS A 28 13.45 -2.62 -4.09
CA LYS A 28 14.52 -2.44 -3.09
C LYS A 28 14.42 -1.12 -2.32
N ASP A 29 13.93 -0.07 -2.96
CA ASP A 29 13.79 1.24 -2.33
C ASP A 29 12.49 1.32 -1.52
N ASN A 30 11.45 0.56 -1.92
CA ASN A 30 10.24 0.38 -1.12
C ASN A 30 10.55 -0.25 0.25
N ILE A 31 11.35 -1.30 0.30
CA ILE A 31 11.82 -1.90 1.57
C ILE A 31 12.54 -0.87 2.46
N LYS A 32 13.39 -0.02 1.87
CA LYS A 32 14.07 1.04 2.62
C LYS A 32 13.09 2.07 3.17
N LEU A 33 12.08 2.43 2.38
CA LEU A 33 11.01 3.34 2.79
C LEU A 33 10.23 2.74 3.98
N ILE A 34 9.76 1.50 3.88
CA ILE A 34 9.04 0.80 4.95
C ILE A 34 9.88 0.76 6.24
N ASN A 35 11.16 0.43 6.14
CA ASN A 35 12.06 0.42 7.29
C ASN A 35 12.25 1.83 7.90
N ALA A 36 12.27 2.87 7.09
CA ALA A 36 12.35 4.25 7.55
C ALA A 36 11.07 4.67 8.30
N LEU A 37 9.89 4.29 7.78
CA LEU A 37 8.60 4.55 8.42
C LEU A 37 8.47 3.83 9.76
N LYS A 38 8.89 2.56 9.83
CA LYS A 38 8.96 1.81 11.09
C LYS A 38 9.86 2.47 12.13
N ARG A 39 11.02 2.96 11.72
CA ARG A 39 11.92 3.71 12.63
C ARG A 39 11.26 4.98 13.16
N LEU A 40 10.54 5.73 12.33
CA LEU A 40 9.79 6.92 12.78
C LEU A 40 8.76 6.55 13.83
N ARG A 41 7.99 5.48 13.61
CA ARG A 41 7.03 4.93 14.57
C ARG A 41 7.71 4.54 15.88
N ASP A 42 8.80 3.79 15.81
CA ASP A 42 9.53 3.27 16.98
C ASP A 42 10.18 4.38 17.82
N LEU A 43 10.37 5.57 17.25
CA LEU A 43 10.75 6.79 17.98
C LEU A 43 9.59 7.43 18.75
N GLY A 44 8.41 6.82 18.77
CA GLY A 44 7.24 7.33 19.50
C GLY A 44 6.39 8.30 18.68
N ASN A 45 6.43 8.18 17.35
CA ASN A 45 5.59 8.95 16.45
C ASN A 45 4.39 8.13 15.94
N THR A 46 3.37 8.83 15.45
CA THR A 46 2.29 8.23 14.68
C THR A 46 2.54 8.42 13.20
N VAL A 47 2.45 7.34 12.42
CA VAL A 47 2.68 7.39 10.98
C VAL A 47 1.44 6.86 10.27
N ILE A 48 0.78 7.71 9.49
CA ILE A 48 -0.35 7.37 8.62
C ILE A 48 0.16 7.37 7.19
N VAL A 49 -0.11 6.29 6.47
CA VAL A 49 0.30 6.13 5.08
C VAL A 49 -0.92 5.77 4.25
N VAL A 50 -1.20 6.54 3.20
CA VAL A 50 -2.19 6.17 2.18
C VAL A 50 -1.45 5.37 1.12
N GLU A 51 -1.78 4.10 0.97
CA GLU A 51 -1.07 3.18 0.08
C GLU A 51 -1.99 2.09 -0.48
N HIS A 52 -1.57 1.53 -1.60
CA HIS A 52 -2.22 0.40 -2.26
C HIS A 52 -1.24 -0.76 -2.52
N ASP A 53 0.01 -0.63 -2.09
CA ASP A 53 1.06 -1.64 -2.23
C ASP A 53 0.93 -2.73 -1.16
N THR A 54 0.93 -3.99 -1.59
CA THR A 54 0.76 -5.15 -0.71
C THR A 54 1.87 -5.24 0.34
N GLU A 55 3.12 -4.98 -0.03
CA GLU A 55 4.27 -5.07 0.88
C GLU A 55 4.17 -4.04 2.01
N THR A 56 3.68 -2.82 1.70
CA THR A 56 3.42 -1.79 2.70
C THR A 56 2.28 -2.21 3.64
N MET A 57 1.18 -2.75 3.10
CA MET A 57 0.06 -3.25 3.91
C MET A 57 0.47 -4.39 4.84
N GLU A 58 1.28 -5.36 4.37
CA GLU A 58 1.80 -6.46 5.19
C GLU A 58 2.65 -5.99 6.37
N ASN A 59 3.24 -4.82 6.26
CA ASN A 59 4.12 -4.24 7.27
C ASN A 59 3.44 -3.20 8.17
N ALA A 60 2.16 -2.93 7.95
CA ALA A 60 1.38 -2.02 8.77
C ALA A 60 0.96 -2.67 10.10
N ASP A 61 0.91 -1.90 11.17
CA ASP A 61 0.40 -2.36 12.47
C ASP A 61 -1.13 -2.39 12.47
N HIS A 62 -1.75 -1.49 11.71
CA HIS A 62 -3.20 -1.37 11.58
C HIS A 62 -3.55 -0.84 10.19
N ILE A 63 -4.61 -1.37 9.60
CA ILE A 63 -5.09 -1.00 8.26
C ILE A 63 -6.54 -0.55 8.39
N ILE A 64 -6.87 0.52 7.70
CA ILE A 64 -8.25 1.01 7.53
C ILE A 64 -8.55 0.97 6.04
N ASP A 65 -9.48 0.11 5.64
CA ASP A 65 -9.92 -0.02 4.24
C ASP A 65 -11.16 0.85 4.02
N LEU A 66 -11.02 1.82 3.11
CA LEU A 66 -12.06 2.78 2.79
C LEU A 66 -12.74 2.41 1.48
N GLY A 67 -14.06 2.49 1.45
CA GLY A 67 -14.83 2.17 0.25
C GLY A 67 -16.31 2.45 0.42
N PRO A 68 -17.18 1.66 -0.29
CA PRO A 68 -16.85 0.66 -1.34
C PRO A 68 -16.40 1.28 -2.67
N GLU A 69 -16.75 2.54 -2.90
CA GLU A 69 -16.48 3.30 -4.13
C GLU A 69 -15.63 4.53 -3.83
N ALA A 70 -15.58 5.48 -4.75
CA ALA A 70 -14.87 6.75 -4.62
C ALA A 70 -15.85 7.94 -4.68
N GLY A 71 -15.41 9.11 -4.26
CA GLY A 71 -16.21 10.34 -4.29
C GLY A 71 -17.42 10.30 -3.35
N ASN A 72 -18.59 10.71 -3.83
CA ASN A 72 -19.80 10.82 -3.02
C ASN A 72 -20.35 9.48 -2.50
N ASN A 73 -19.95 8.37 -3.10
CA ASN A 73 -20.39 7.01 -2.77
C ASN A 73 -19.31 6.23 -1.99
N GLY A 74 -18.21 6.87 -1.65
CA GLY A 74 -17.10 6.27 -0.94
C GLY A 74 -16.80 6.95 0.39
N GLY A 75 -15.66 6.61 0.98
CA GLY A 75 -15.20 7.21 2.22
C GLY A 75 -15.76 6.59 3.49
N GLU A 76 -16.47 5.44 3.37
CA GLU A 76 -16.88 4.65 4.53
C GLU A 76 -15.79 3.66 4.92
N ILE A 77 -15.69 3.36 6.22
CA ILE A 77 -14.81 2.28 6.70
C ILE A 77 -15.50 0.96 6.37
N VAL A 78 -14.93 0.20 5.44
CA VAL A 78 -15.42 -1.14 5.05
C VAL A 78 -14.96 -2.18 6.05
N VAL A 79 -13.71 -2.11 6.45
CA VAL A 79 -13.08 -2.97 7.47
C VAL A 79 -11.82 -2.29 8.00
N GLU A 80 -11.50 -2.55 9.26
CA GLU A 80 -10.26 -2.11 9.89
C GLU A 80 -9.67 -3.25 10.73
N GLY A 81 -8.36 -3.25 10.91
CA GLY A 81 -7.66 -4.26 11.70
C GLY A 81 -6.26 -4.56 11.18
N THR A 82 -5.78 -5.75 11.48
CA THR A 82 -4.49 -6.25 10.97
C THR A 82 -4.60 -6.66 9.50
N TYR A 83 -3.47 -6.89 8.86
CA TYR A 83 -3.42 -7.42 7.48
C TYR A 83 -4.27 -8.69 7.33
N ASP A 84 -4.23 -9.59 8.33
CA ASP A 84 -5.02 -10.82 8.30
C ASP A 84 -6.53 -10.57 8.44
N ASP A 85 -6.95 -9.56 9.18
CA ASP A 85 -8.36 -9.18 9.31
C ASP A 85 -8.90 -8.66 7.98
N ILE A 86 -8.14 -7.79 7.30
CA ILE A 86 -8.48 -7.30 5.96
C ILE A 86 -8.60 -8.47 4.97
N ARG A 87 -7.61 -9.35 4.95
CA ARG A 87 -7.55 -10.50 4.03
C ARG A 87 -8.70 -11.49 4.21
N LYS A 88 -9.21 -11.63 5.43
CA LYS A 88 -10.35 -12.52 5.74
C LYS A 88 -11.70 -11.87 5.50
N SER A 89 -11.75 -10.55 5.36
CA SER A 89 -13.00 -9.82 5.18
C SER A 89 -13.68 -10.16 3.85
N GLU A 90 -14.95 -10.54 3.90
CA GLU A 90 -15.76 -10.76 2.70
C GLU A 90 -16.29 -9.45 2.11
N LYS A 91 -16.34 -8.38 2.90
CA LYS A 91 -16.81 -7.06 2.48
C LYS A 91 -15.75 -6.29 1.71
N SER A 92 -14.48 -6.46 2.08
CA SER A 92 -13.35 -5.75 1.49
C SER A 92 -13.01 -6.27 0.10
N ILE A 93 -13.02 -5.39 -0.89
CA ILE A 93 -12.51 -5.67 -2.24
C ILE A 93 -11.00 -5.90 -2.16
N THR A 94 -10.29 -5.05 -1.42
CA THR A 94 -8.86 -5.18 -1.14
C THR A 94 -8.55 -6.55 -0.55
N GLY A 95 -9.31 -6.99 0.46
CA GLY A 95 -9.16 -8.31 1.08
C GLY A 95 -9.37 -9.48 0.10
N LYS A 96 -10.30 -9.34 -0.85
CA LYS A 96 -10.53 -10.37 -1.89
C LYS A 96 -9.36 -10.49 -2.84
N TYR A 97 -8.68 -9.40 -3.19
CA TYR A 97 -7.44 -9.43 -3.98
C TYR A 97 -6.27 -9.98 -3.17
N LEU A 98 -6.09 -9.54 -1.93
CA LEU A 98 -5.02 -10.02 -1.04
C LEU A 98 -5.13 -11.51 -0.71
N SER A 99 -6.35 -12.05 -0.64
CA SER A 99 -6.60 -13.48 -0.42
C SER A 99 -6.57 -14.32 -1.70
N HIS A 100 -6.27 -13.71 -2.86
CA HIS A 100 -6.33 -14.32 -4.19
C HIS A 100 -7.71 -14.90 -4.57
N LYS A 101 -8.79 -14.52 -3.86
CA LYS A 101 -10.16 -14.83 -4.28
C LYS A 101 -10.51 -14.10 -5.58
N TYR A 102 -9.97 -12.89 -5.75
CA TYR A 102 -10.04 -12.12 -6.99
C TYR A 102 -8.64 -12.01 -7.58
N PHE A 103 -8.53 -12.19 -8.88
CA PHE A 103 -7.30 -11.99 -9.63
C PHE A 103 -7.62 -11.54 -11.06
N ILE A 104 -6.73 -10.77 -11.63
CA ILE A 104 -6.79 -10.40 -13.04
C ILE A 104 -6.17 -11.52 -13.84
N ALA A 105 -6.99 -12.29 -14.55
CA ALA A 105 -6.53 -13.43 -15.32
C ALA A 105 -5.61 -12.97 -16.47
N ILE A 106 -4.46 -13.62 -16.58
CA ILE A 106 -3.58 -13.43 -17.74
C ILE A 106 -4.26 -14.08 -18.94
N PRO A 107 -4.58 -13.34 -20.03
CA PRO A 107 -5.24 -13.93 -21.18
C PRO A 107 -4.35 -15.01 -21.80
N LYS A 108 -4.94 -16.18 -22.02
CA LYS A 108 -4.25 -17.33 -22.65
C LYS A 108 -3.83 -17.00 -24.09
N ASN A 109 -4.62 -16.19 -24.80
CA ASN A 109 -4.33 -15.75 -26.15
C ASN A 109 -3.75 -14.32 -26.11
N ARG A 110 -2.44 -14.21 -26.20
CA ARG A 110 -1.77 -12.91 -26.40
C ARG A 110 -1.85 -12.56 -27.88
N ARG A 111 -2.03 -11.26 -28.17
CA ARG A 111 -1.91 -10.78 -29.54
C ARG A 111 -0.50 -11.08 -30.04
N LEU A 112 -0.41 -11.83 -31.13
CA LEU A 112 0.87 -12.00 -31.83
C LEU A 112 1.26 -10.69 -32.47
N ALA A 113 2.57 -10.41 -32.51
CA ALA A 113 3.08 -9.23 -33.21
C ALA A 113 2.63 -9.29 -34.68
N ARG A 114 1.88 -8.28 -35.14
CA ARG A 114 1.55 -8.16 -36.55
C ARG A 114 2.81 -7.78 -37.31
N ASN A 115 3.17 -8.58 -38.32
CA ASN A 115 4.33 -8.34 -39.23
C ASN A 115 5.70 -8.36 -38.53
N GLY A 116 5.89 -9.12 -37.45
CA GLY A 116 7.19 -9.26 -36.77
C GLY A 116 7.72 -7.96 -36.14
N ARG A 117 6.89 -6.91 -36.01
CA ARG A 117 7.27 -5.68 -35.34
C ARG A 117 7.02 -5.81 -33.84
N PHE A 118 8.09 -5.72 -33.08
CA PHE A 118 8.08 -5.59 -31.63
C PHE A 118 8.35 -4.11 -31.28
N LEU A 119 7.79 -3.64 -30.18
CA LEU A 119 8.24 -2.39 -29.58
C LEU A 119 9.64 -2.67 -28.99
N GLU A 120 10.64 -1.94 -29.46
CA GLU A 120 11.96 -1.89 -28.86
C GLU A 120 11.94 -1.05 -27.58
#